data_a960c2537215837eb4a5cdbd7f1ea821
#
_entry.id   a960c2537215837eb4a5cdbd7f1ea821
#
_cell.length_a   1.000
_cell.length_b   1.000
_cell.length_c   1.000
_cell.angle_alpha   90.00
_cell.angle_beta   90.00
_cell.angle_gamma   90.00
#
_symmetry.space_group_name_H-M   'P 1'
#
loop_
_entity.id
_entity.type
_entity.pdbx_description
1 polymer ?
#
loop_
_entity_poly.entity_id
_entity_poly.type
_entity_poly.pdbx_seq_one_letter_code
_entity_poly.pdbx_strand_id
1 'polypeptide(L)'
;MNRLQTKFLGVDFKNPIVTSSGCFGFGMEYKEYFDPNILGGIGIKGLTVEPRDGNYGTRIAETPAGMLNCVGLENPGIDYFESHILPEMKAQGITTNIIANINGKIVEEYVEIAKRVDKIPEIAVVELNISCPNVKDGGMAFGANPEVAARVTREVRKVTSKPLVVKLSPNVTDIASIAKIVEENGADAVSLINTLLGMVIDIRTKKPVLGNTFGGFSGPAVKPVAVRMVYQVYKAVNIPIIGMGGIASLEDALEFIMAGASMISIGSAIFSNPMLAVEIAEGLQKYCEENGFENISELVGAAHR
;
A
#
# COMPACT_ATOMS: atom_id res chain seq x y z
N MET A 1 10.29 -6.28 26.43
CA MET A 1 9.58 -4.98 26.18
C MET A 1 9.30 -4.92 24.68
N ASN A 2 8.12 -4.48 24.25
CA ASN A 2 7.84 -4.36 22.80
C ASN A 2 8.57 -3.13 22.24
N ARG A 3 9.63 -3.36 21.45
CA ARG A 3 10.46 -2.31 20.84
C ARG A 3 9.91 -1.87 19.47
N LEU A 4 8.79 -2.45 19.03
CA LEU A 4 8.21 -2.19 17.72
C LEU A 4 6.94 -1.32 17.77
N GLN A 5 6.45 -1.00 18.98
CA GLN A 5 5.25 -0.18 19.10
C GLN A 5 5.47 1.16 18.36
N THR A 6 4.58 1.45 17.43
CA THR A 6 4.71 2.60 16.54
C THR A 6 3.47 3.47 16.66
N LYS A 7 3.67 4.77 16.89
CA LYS A 7 2.58 5.74 16.79
C LYS A 7 2.65 6.41 15.41
N PHE A 8 1.63 6.16 14.59
CA PHE A 8 1.58 6.66 13.23
C PHE A 8 0.28 7.45 13.01
N LEU A 9 0.40 8.73 12.67
CA LEU A 9 -0.73 9.67 12.46
C LEU A 9 -1.73 9.72 13.65
N GLY A 10 -1.22 9.59 14.87
CA GLY A 10 -2.05 9.58 16.08
C GLY A 10 -2.67 8.22 16.42
N VAL A 11 -2.57 7.22 15.55
CA VAL A 11 -3.02 5.85 15.77
C VAL A 11 -1.90 4.99 16.35
N ASP A 12 -2.21 4.15 17.33
CA ASP A 12 -1.26 3.21 17.92
C ASP A 12 -1.23 1.90 17.16
N PHE A 13 -0.05 1.52 16.67
CA PHE A 13 0.22 0.26 15.97
C PHE A 13 1.12 -0.63 16.84
N LYS A 14 0.84 -1.94 16.89
CA LYS A 14 1.64 -2.90 17.68
C LYS A 14 3.08 -3.02 17.18
N ASN A 15 3.27 -2.83 15.88
CA ASN A 15 4.56 -2.82 15.19
C ASN A 15 4.40 -2.04 13.86
N PRO A 16 5.50 -1.69 13.17
CA PRO A 16 5.44 -0.88 11.94
C PRO A 16 5.03 -1.69 10.69
N ILE A 17 4.60 -2.94 10.83
CA ILE A 17 4.31 -3.81 9.69
C ILE A 17 2.83 -3.80 9.36
N VAL A 18 2.55 -3.49 8.11
CA VAL A 18 1.21 -3.60 7.53
C VAL A 18 1.24 -4.42 6.24
N THR A 19 0.09 -4.86 5.74
CA THR A 19 0.00 -5.55 4.47
C THR A 19 -0.41 -4.61 3.34
N SER A 20 0.02 -4.92 2.12
CA SER A 20 -0.36 -4.13 0.95
C SER A 20 -1.73 -4.53 0.42
N SER A 21 -2.55 -3.52 0.10
CA SER A 21 -3.84 -3.74 -0.55
C SER A 21 -3.72 -4.61 -1.80
N GLY A 22 -4.63 -5.58 -1.93
CA GLY A 22 -4.67 -6.51 -3.05
C GLY A 22 -3.82 -7.77 -2.88
N CYS A 23 -3.02 -7.87 -1.80
CA CYS A 23 -2.21 -9.05 -1.52
C CYS A 23 -2.70 -9.86 -0.31
N PHE A 24 -3.46 -9.26 0.58
CA PHE A 24 -3.89 -9.85 1.85
C PHE A 24 -5.43 -10.02 1.97
N GLY A 25 -6.16 -9.81 0.88
CA GLY A 25 -7.63 -9.88 0.92
C GLY A 25 -8.23 -8.93 1.95
N PHE A 26 -8.98 -9.49 2.88
CA PHE A 26 -9.53 -8.81 4.06
C PHE A 26 -8.92 -9.34 5.37
N GLY A 27 -7.88 -10.16 5.29
CA GLY A 27 -7.13 -10.72 6.40
C GLY A 27 -7.67 -12.08 6.88
N MET A 28 -8.90 -12.43 6.60
CA MET A 28 -9.52 -13.68 7.02
C MET A 28 -8.86 -14.89 6.35
N GLU A 29 -8.46 -14.73 5.11
CA GLU A 29 -7.82 -15.76 4.27
C GLU A 29 -6.48 -16.25 4.85
N TYR A 30 -5.82 -15.40 5.64
CA TYR A 30 -4.51 -15.70 6.22
C TYR A 30 -4.57 -16.30 7.63
N LYS A 31 -5.76 -16.41 8.23
CA LYS A 31 -5.93 -17.01 9.58
C LYS A 31 -5.53 -18.48 9.68
N GLU A 32 -5.48 -19.17 8.56
CA GLU A 32 -4.95 -20.55 8.51
C GLU A 32 -3.44 -20.62 8.75
N TYR A 33 -2.71 -19.53 8.51
CA TYR A 33 -1.26 -19.45 8.67
C TYR A 33 -0.87 -18.81 9.99
N PHE A 34 -1.51 -17.69 10.37
CA PHE A 34 -1.23 -16.97 11.61
C PHE A 34 -2.41 -16.08 12.01
N ASP A 35 -2.38 -15.57 13.24
CA ASP A 35 -3.36 -14.56 13.69
C ASP A 35 -3.02 -13.18 13.09
N PRO A 36 -3.83 -12.62 12.17
CA PRO A 36 -3.58 -11.30 11.57
C PRO A 36 -3.45 -10.15 12.58
N ASN A 37 -3.96 -10.35 13.81
CA ASN A 37 -3.84 -9.38 14.89
C ASN A 37 -2.41 -9.21 15.43
N ILE A 38 -1.47 -10.05 15.02
CA ILE A 38 -0.04 -9.88 15.33
C ILE A 38 0.53 -8.66 14.60
N LEU A 39 0.04 -8.37 13.40
CA LEU A 39 0.49 -7.23 12.58
C LEU A 39 0.05 -5.89 13.18
N GLY A 40 0.78 -4.84 12.88
CA GLY A 40 0.39 -3.48 13.22
C GLY A 40 -0.93 -3.08 12.57
N GLY A 41 -1.14 -3.52 11.32
CA GLY A 41 -2.39 -3.30 10.61
C GLY A 41 -2.48 -4.10 9.32
N ILE A 42 -3.67 -4.11 8.72
CA ILE A 42 -3.93 -4.75 7.44
C ILE A 42 -4.42 -3.72 6.41
N GLY A 43 -3.72 -3.67 5.26
CA GLY A 43 -4.20 -2.97 4.07
C GLY A 43 -5.20 -3.89 3.35
N ILE A 44 -6.48 -3.57 3.47
CA ILE A 44 -7.53 -4.39 2.87
C ILE A 44 -7.59 -4.22 1.35
N LYS A 45 -8.29 -5.13 0.69
CA LYS A 45 -8.59 -5.03 -0.74
C LYS A 45 -9.15 -3.66 -1.08
N GLY A 46 -8.64 -3.06 -2.17
CA GLY A 46 -9.07 -1.74 -2.60
C GLY A 46 -10.58 -1.67 -2.84
N LEU A 47 -11.23 -0.67 -2.28
CA LEU A 47 -12.66 -0.46 -2.35
C LEU A 47 -13.03 0.61 -3.39
N THR A 48 -14.16 0.42 -4.06
CA THR A 48 -14.82 1.39 -4.92
C THR A 48 -16.28 1.56 -4.51
N VAL A 49 -16.95 2.60 -4.96
CA VAL A 49 -18.39 2.81 -4.69
C VAL A 49 -19.16 1.61 -5.22
N GLU A 50 -19.06 1.36 -6.52
CA GLU A 50 -19.68 0.21 -7.18
C GLU A 50 -18.72 -0.98 -7.22
N PRO A 51 -19.21 -2.24 -7.24
CA PRO A 51 -18.38 -3.42 -7.43
C PRO A 51 -17.69 -3.42 -8.80
N ARG A 52 -16.55 -4.11 -8.89
CA ARG A 52 -15.79 -4.27 -10.14
C ARG A 52 -15.36 -5.72 -10.32
N ASP A 53 -15.63 -6.27 -11.50
CA ASP A 53 -15.26 -7.65 -11.86
C ASP A 53 -13.75 -7.80 -12.19
N GLY A 54 -13.03 -6.67 -12.34
CA GLY A 54 -11.63 -6.67 -12.79
C GLY A 54 -11.49 -6.83 -14.29
N ASN A 55 -10.26 -7.12 -14.74
CA ASN A 55 -9.95 -7.30 -16.15
C ASN A 55 -10.16 -8.76 -16.59
N TYR A 56 -10.44 -8.95 -17.88
CA TYR A 56 -10.59 -10.28 -18.48
C TYR A 56 -9.24 -10.87 -18.93
N GLY A 57 -9.24 -12.18 -19.17
CA GLY A 57 -8.10 -12.94 -19.66
C GLY A 57 -7.06 -13.23 -18.59
N THR A 58 -5.81 -13.44 -18.99
CA THR A 58 -4.70 -13.71 -18.07
C THR A 58 -4.36 -12.44 -17.30
N ARG A 59 -4.48 -12.49 -15.98
CA ARG A 59 -4.31 -11.33 -15.10
C ARG A 59 -3.00 -11.31 -14.31
N ILE A 60 -2.29 -12.44 -14.28
CA ILE A 60 -1.03 -12.62 -13.55
C ILE A 60 -0.03 -13.32 -14.46
N ALA A 61 1.23 -12.90 -14.40
CA ALA A 61 2.35 -13.57 -15.05
C ALA A 61 3.58 -13.52 -14.15
N GLU A 62 4.21 -14.67 -13.95
CA GLU A 62 5.46 -14.77 -13.21
C GLU A 62 6.63 -14.24 -14.05
N THR A 63 7.65 -13.73 -13.36
CA THR A 63 8.94 -13.33 -13.93
C THR A 63 10.07 -13.90 -13.06
N PRO A 64 11.33 -13.95 -13.52
CA PRO A 64 12.42 -14.55 -12.73
C PRO A 64 12.62 -13.96 -11.32
N ALA A 65 12.24 -12.71 -11.09
CA ALA A 65 12.45 -12.03 -9.81
C ALA A 65 11.23 -11.21 -9.36
N GLY A 66 10.03 -11.68 -9.68
CA GLY A 66 8.78 -11.02 -9.29
C GLY A 66 7.60 -11.50 -10.11
N MET A 67 6.57 -10.67 -10.18
CA MET A 67 5.35 -10.96 -10.91
C MET A 67 4.75 -9.71 -11.54
N LEU A 68 4.06 -9.91 -12.65
CA LEU A 68 3.20 -8.92 -13.28
C LEU A 68 1.74 -9.19 -12.96
N ASN A 69 0.96 -8.14 -12.71
CA ASN A 69 -0.48 -8.26 -12.55
C ASN A 69 -1.23 -7.15 -13.31
N CYS A 70 -2.39 -7.51 -13.80
CA CYS A 70 -3.39 -6.58 -14.34
C CYS A 70 -4.79 -6.94 -13.83
N VAL A 71 -4.95 -7.13 -12.52
CA VAL A 71 -6.22 -7.57 -11.91
C VAL A 71 -7.39 -6.63 -12.21
N GLY A 72 -7.14 -5.32 -12.33
CA GLY A 72 -8.17 -4.36 -12.72
C GLY A 72 -9.09 -3.91 -11.56
N LEU A 73 -8.56 -3.88 -10.34
CA LEU A 73 -9.30 -3.46 -9.14
C LEU A 73 -10.58 -4.27 -8.85
N GLU A 74 -10.57 -5.57 -9.18
CA GLU A 74 -11.66 -6.45 -8.76
C GLU A 74 -11.94 -6.28 -7.27
N ASN A 75 -13.18 -5.93 -6.92
CA ASN A 75 -13.60 -5.75 -5.54
C ASN A 75 -15.15 -5.75 -5.45
N PRO A 76 -15.70 -6.06 -4.27
CA PRO A 76 -17.14 -6.22 -4.09
C PRO A 76 -17.93 -4.90 -3.97
N GLY A 77 -17.26 -3.74 -3.95
CA GLY A 77 -17.86 -2.46 -3.66
C GLY A 77 -18.06 -2.22 -2.15
N ILE A 78 -18.31 -0.94 -1.80
CA ILE A 78 -18.42 -0.53 -0.40
C ILE A 78 -19.68 -1.10 0.28
N ASP A 79 -20.80 -1.23 -0.44
CA ASP A 79 -22.03 -1.74 0.15
C ASP A 79 -21.89 -3.18 0.62
N TYR A 80 -21.27 -4.02 -0.17
CA TYR A 80 -21.01 -5.42 0.20
C TYR A 80 -19.95 -5.52 1.31
N PHE A 81 -18.95 -4.66 1.28
CA PHE A 81 -17.97 -4.59 2.35
C PHE A 81 -18.62 -4.26 3.70
N GLU A 82 -19.46 -3.22 3.76
CA GLU A 82 -20.12 -2.79 5.00
C GLU A 82 -21.13 -3.83 5.51
N SER A 83 -21.90 -4.44 4.61
CA SER A 83 -23.01 -5.33 4.99
C SER A 83 -22.62 -6.78 5.23
N HIS A 84 -21.50 -7.26 4.66
CA HIS A 84 -21.08 -8.67 4.73
C HIS A 84 -19.66 -8.85 5.24
N ILE A 85 -18.68 -8.22 4.58
CA ILE A 85 -17.26 -8.51 4.87
C ILE A 85 -16.86 -7.96 6.24
N LEU A 86 -17.18 -6.72 6.55
CA LEU A 86 -16.81 -6.12 7.83
C LEU A 86 -17.46 -6.85 9.03
N PRO A 87 -18.75 -7.23 9.00
CA PRO A 87 -19.33 -8.09 10.02
C PRO A 87 -18.63 -9.44 10.16
N GLU A 88 -18.23 -10.06 9.04
CA GLU A 88 -17.50 -11.33 9.04
C GLU A 88 -16.10 -11.18 9.64
N MET A 89 -15.35 -10.14 9.26
CA MET A 89 -14.04 -9.82 9.87
C MET A 89 -14.17 -9.71 11.40
N LYS A 90 -15.20 -9.03 11.89
CA LYS A 90 -15.46 -8.91 13.33
C LYS A 90 -15.79 -10.27 13.97
N ALA A 91 -16.68 -11.05 13.34
CA ALA A 91 -17.07 -12.36 13.83
C ALA A 91 -15.86 -13.33 13.89
N GLN A 92 -14.91 -13.16 12.99
CA GLN A 92 -13.66 -13.91 12.98
C GLN A 92 -12.58 -13.34 13.91
N GLY A 93 -12.85 -12.26 14.63
CA GLY A 93 -11.95 -11.68 15.62
C GLY A 93 -10.80 -10.85 15.03
N ILE A 94 -10.94 -10.30 13.82
CA ILE A 94 -9.98 -9.33 13.28
C ILE A 94 -10.16 -8.00 14.02
N THR A 95 -9.16 -7.60 14.78
CA THR A 95 -9.16 -6.40 15.64
C THR A 95 -7.98 -5.47 15.40
N THR A 96 -7.04 -5.86 14.55
CA THR A 96 -5.90 -5.01 14.17
C THR A 96 -6.37 -3.81 13.35
N ASN A 97 -5.53 -2.78 13.25
CA ASN A 97 -5.84 -1.56 12.50
C ASN A 97 -6.15 -1.86 11.02
N ILE A 98 -7.26 -1.36 10.52
CA ILE A 98 -7.64 -1.48 9.12
C ILE A 98 -7.21 -0.22 8.38
N ILE A 99 -6.41 -0.40 7.32
CA ILE A 99 -6.05 0.62 6.35
C ILE A 99 -6.92 0.39 5.11
N ALA A 100 -7.90 1.25 4.89
CA ALA A 100 -8.81 1.14 3.76
C ALA A 100 -8.20 1.79 2.51
N ASN A 101 -7.83 0.98 1.53
CA ASN A 101 -7.39 1.46 0.23
C ASN A 101 -8.61 1.83 -0.61
N ILE A 102 -8.75 3.11 -0.98
CA ILE A 102 -9.88 3.64 -1.74
C ILE A 102 -9.50 4.00 -3.18
N ASN A 103 -10.42 3.74 -4.11
CA ASN A 103 -10.19 3.89 -5.53
C ASN A 103 -11.40 4.51 -6.25
N GLY A 104 -11.14 5.23 -7.34
CA GLY A 104 -12.15 5.81 -8.21
C GLY A 104 -11.66 5.95 -9.65
N LYS A 105 -12.58 6.20 -10.59
CA LYS A 105 -12.28 6.55 -11.98
C LYS A 105 -12.31 8.06 -12.22
N ILE A 106 -12.98 8.77 -11.35
CA ILE A 106 -13.13 10.24 -11.36
C ILE A 106 -13.04 10.74 -9.92
N VAL A 107 -12.78 12.03 -9.72
CA VAL A 107 -12.59 12.64 -8.39
C VAL A 107 -13.84 12.46 -7.52
N GLU A 108 -15.01 12.54 -8.10
CA GLU A 108 -16.29 12.41 -7.43
C GLU A 108 -16.48 11.01 -6.80
N GLU A 109 -16.02 9.94 -7.45
CA GLU A 109 -16.03 8.58 -6.89
C GLU A 109 -15.08 8.48 -5.68
N TYR A 110 -13.89 9.09 -5.74
CA TYR A 110 -12.97 9.14 -4.60
C TYR A 110 -13.57 9.89 -3.41
N VAL A 111 -14.26 10.99 -3.66
CA VAL A 111 -14.94 11.78 -2.62
C VAL A 111 -16.06 10.96 -2.00
N GLU A 112 -16.86 10.27 -2.81
CA GLU A 112 -17.98 9.46 -2.32
C GLU A 112 -17.49 8.27 -1.48
N ILE A 113 -16.52 7.51 -1.97
CA ILE A 113 -15.99 6.39 -1.20
C ILE A 113 -15.31 6.86 0.11
N ALA A 114 -14.63 8.00 0.10
CA ALA A 114 -14.00 8.57 1.29
C ALA A 114 -15.04 8.95 2.36
N LYS A 115 -16.16 9.55 1.98
CA LYS A 115 -17.27 9.85 2.90
C LYS A 115 -17.87 8.60 3.55
N ARG A 116 -17.92 7.50 2.80
CA ARG A 116 -18.44 6.22 3.30
C ARG A 116 -17.48 5.63 4.32
N VAL A 117 -16.20 5.50 3.93
CA VAL A 117 -15.14 4.93 4.79
C VAL A 117 -14.91 5.75 6.06
N ASP A 118 -15.11 7.08 6.01
CA ASP A 118 -14.96 7.97 7.17
C ASP A 118 -15.93 7.61 8.31
N LYS A 119 -17.12 7.11 7.97
CA LYS A 119 -18.17 6.72 8.93
C LYS A 119 -17.97 5.35 9.57
N ILE A 120 -17.00 4.55 9.08
CA ILE A 120 -16.75 3.20 9.57
C ILE A 120 -15.72 3.25 10.70
N PRO A 121 -16.11 3.01 11.98
CA PRO A 121 -15.19 3.18 13.12
C PRO A 121 -13.98 2.27 13.07
N GLU A 122 -14.11 1.07 12.50
CA GLU A 122 -13.06 0.05 12.42
C GLU A 122 -11.93 0.43 11.48
N ILE A 123 -12.17 1.35 10.54
CA ILE A 123 -11.12 1.85 9.64
C ILE A 123 -10.31 2.91 10.38
N ALA A 124 -9.04 2.59 10.63
CA ALA A 124 -8.11 3.47 11.32
C ALA A 124 -7.46 4.52 10.40
N VAL A 125 -7.21 4.15 9.14
CA VAL A 125 -6.49 4.98 8.16
C VAL A 125 -7.13 4.82 6.78
N VAL A 126 -7.20 5.90 6.01
CA VAL A 126 -7.61 5.89 4.60
C VAL A 126 -6.37 5.98 3.72
N GLU A 127 -6.16 4.99 2.84
CA GLU A 127 -5.13 5.02 1.80
C GLU A 127 -5.75 5.38 0.45
N LEU A 128 -5.51 6.59 -0.02
CA LEU A 128 -5.97 7.11 -1.30
C LEU A 128 -5.06 6.60 -2.43
N ASN A 129 -5.54 5.67 -3.24
CA ASN A 129 -4.77 5.10 -4.33
C ASN A 129 -4.94 5.92 -5.63
N ILE A 130 -3.96 6.79 -5.93
CA ILE A 130 -3.96 7.64 -7.13
C ILE A 130 -3.27 6.99 -8.34
N SER A 131 -2.98 5.68 -8.29
CA SER A 131 -2.31 4.96 -9.40
C SER A 131 -3.29 4.46 -10.47
N CYS A 132 -4.60 4.64 -10.31
CA CYS A 132 -5.60 4.25 -11.30
C CYS A 132 -5.55 5.17 -12.53
N PRO A 133 -5.74 4.62 -13.76
CA PRO A 133 -5.86 5.43 -14.96
C PRO A 133 -7.07 6.37 -14.91
N ASN A 134 -6.87 7.65 -15.20
CA ASN A 134 -7.97 8.60 -15.36
C ASN A 134 -8.57 8.47 -16.77
N VAL A 135 -9.81 8.00 -16.83
CA VAL A 135 -10.49 7.76 -18.11
C VAL A 135 -10.76 9.07 -18.86
N LYS A 136 -10.98 10.19 -18.15
CA LYS A 136 -11.26 11.51 -18.75
C LYS A 136 -10.01 12.19 -19.33
N ASP A 137 -8.83 11.90 -18.75
CA ASP A 137 -7.56 12.52 -19.17
C ASP A 137 -6.68 11.55 -19.99
N GLY A 138 -7.28 10.76 -20.87
CA GLY A 138 -6.57 9.91 -21.81
C GLY A 138 -5.86 8.69 -21.22
N GLY A 139 -6.29 8.23 -20.04
CA GLY A 139 -5.79 7.01 -19.42
C GLY A 139 -4.50 7.18 -18.61
N MET A 140 -4.01 8.39 -18.41
CA MET A 140 -2.90 8.64 -17.47
C MET A 140 -3.36 8.41 -16.02
N ALA A 141 -2.49 7.80 -15.21
CA ALA A 141 -2.76 7.63 -13.78
C ALA A 141 -2.92 9.01 -13.10
N PHE A 142 -3.87 9.13 -12.17
CA PHE A 142 -4.07 10.35 -11.37
C PHE A 142 -2.76 10.84 -10.73
N GLY A 143 -1.91 9.92 -10.27
CA GLY A 143 -0.62 10.22 -9.66
C GLY A 143 0.51 10.56 -10.64
N ALA A 144 0.29 10.49 -11.95
CA ALA A 144 1.28 10.92 -12.94
C ALA A 144 1.15 12.40 -13.34
N ASN A 145 -0.01 13.01 -13.04
CA ASN A 145 -0.25 14.44 -13.26
C ASN A 145 -0.32 15.17 -11.91
N PRO A 146 0.60 16.11 -11.65
CA PRO A 146 0.66 16.85 -10.39
C PRO A 146 -0.64 17.60 -10.02
N GLU A 147 -1.28 18.24 -10.99
CA GLU A 147 -2.53 19.00 -10.76
C GLU A 147 -3.69 18.09 -10.37
N VAL A 148 -3.75 16.91 -11.00
CA VAL A 148 -4.79 15.91 -10.71
C VAL A 148 -4.54 15.26 -9.35
N ALA A 149 -3.29 14.95 -9.01
CA ALA A 149 -2.90 14.45 -7.68
C ALA A 149 -3.27 15.46 -6.59
N ALA A 150 -2.95 16.73 -6.78
CA ALA A 150 -3.33 17.81 -5.88
C ALA A 150 -4.85 17.91 -5.69
N ARG A 151 -5.59 17.91 -6.80
CA ARG A 151 -7.05 18.03 -6.79
C ARG A 151 -7.71 16.88 -6.06
N VAL A 152 -7.38 15.64 -6.38
CA VAL A 152 -8.02 14.48 -5.76
C VAL A 152 -7.70 14.42 -4.26
N THR A 153 -6.45 14.68 -3.86
CA THR A 153 -6.04 14.73 -2.45
C THR A 153 -6.83 15.78 -1.69
N ARG A 154 -6.90 17.01 -2.19
CA ARG A 154 -7.64 18.12 -1.57
C ARG A 154 -9.13 17.85 -1.45
N GLU A 155 -9.76 17.32 -2.49
CA GLU A 155 -11.21 17.04 -2.44
C GLU A 155 -11.54 15.88 -1.49
N VAL A 156 -10.70 14.86 -1.42
CA VAL A 156 -10.84 13.76 -0.44
C VAL A 156 -10.60 14.27 0.98
N ARG A 157 -9.57 15.12 1.20
CA ARG A 157 -9.29 15.67 2.53
C ARG A 157 -10.46 16.48 3.11
N LYS A 158 -11.26 17.15 2.29
CA LYS A 158 -12.42 17.92 2.75
C LYS A 158 -13.53 17.08 3.37
N VAL A 159 -13.57 15.78 3.08
CA VAL A 159 -14.69 14.89 3.43
C VAL A 159 -14.34 13.75 4.36
N THR A 160 -13.06 13.57 4.70
CA THR A 160 -12.64 12.58 5.70
C THR A 160 -11.93 13.27 6.87
N SER A 161 -12.23 12.84 8.07
CA SER A 161 -11.53 13.24 9.31
C SER A 161 -10.42 12.26 9.69
N LYS A 162 -10.43 11.06 9.09
CA LYS A 162 -9.43 10.02 9.34
C LYS A 162 -8.06 10.40 8.79
N PRO A 163 -6.98 9.84 9.35
CA PRO A 163 -5.65 9.93 8.75
C PRO A 163 -5.67 9.55 7.27
N LEU A 164 -5.14 10.44 6.41
CA LEU A 164 -5.13 10.30 4.95
C LEU A 164 -3.71 10.03 4.45
N VAL A 165 -3.49 8.81 3.99
CA VAL A 165 -2.27 8.39 3.31
C VAL A 165 -2.48 8.42 1.80
N VAL A 166 -1.59 9.03 1.03
CA VAL A 166 -1.68 9.02 -0.44
C VAL A 166 -0.67 8.05 -1.02
N LYS A 167 -1.17 7.05 -1.77
CA LYS A 167 -0.33 6.01 -2.39
C LYS A 167 0.17 6.45 -3.75
N LEU A 168 1.50 6.63 -3.84
CA LEU A 168 2.19 7.19 -4.99
C LEU A 168 2.56 6.12 -6.03
N SER A 169 2.47 6.50 -7.29
CA SER A 169 2.93 5.69 -8.42
C SER A 169 4.44 5.89 -8.65
N PRO A 170 5.20 4.80 -8.92
CA PRO A 170 6.60 4.92 -9.34
C PRO A 170 6.77 5.31 -10.81
N ASN A 171 5.69 5.31 -11.60
CA ASN A 171 5.71 5.54 -13.04
C ASN A 171 5.70 7.05 -13.35
N VAL A 172 6.59 7.77 -12.72
CA VAL A 172 6.78 9.22 -12.83
C VAL A 172 8.27 9.56 -12.89
N THR A 173 8.61 10.70 -13.46
CA THR A 173 10.00 11.16 -13.54
C THR A 173 10.53 11.60 -12.18
N ASP A 174 9.71 12.29 -11.39
CA ASP A 174 10.06 12.83 -10.08
C ASP A 174 8.94 12.56 -9.06
N ILE A 175 9.11 11.50 -8.28
CA ILE A 175 8.14 11.10 -7.25
C ILE A 175 8.18 12.07 -6.04
N ALA A 176 9.32 12.71 -5.79
CA ALA A 176 9.45 13.64 -4.68
C ALA A 176 8.61 14.90 -4.89
N SER A 177 8.53 15.40 -6.12
CA SER A 177 7.63 16.50 -6.48
C SER A 177 6.17 16.14 -6.28
N ILE A 178 5.75 14.92 -6.65
CA ILE A 178 4.36 14.47 -6.40
C ILE A 178 4.09 14.36 -4.88
N ALA A 179 5.05 13.84 -4.11
CA ALA A 179 4.92 13.74 -2.65
C ALA A 179 4.71 15.12 -1.99
N LYS A 180 5.48 16.14 -2.38
CA LYS A 180 5.29 17.51 -1.90
C LYS A 180 3.91 18.07 -2.23
N ILE A 181 3.46 17.84 -3.45
CA ILE A 181 2.16 18.33 -3.90
C ILE A 181 1.03 17.72 -3.10
N VAL A 182 1.05 16.41 -2.81
CA VAL A 182 -0.01 15.78 -2.01
C VAL A 182 0.08 16.21 -0.54
N GLU A 183 1.27 16.42 0.03
CA GLU A 183 1.46 17.00 1.36
C GLU A 183 0.82 18.38 1.45
N GLU A 184 1.11 19.29 0.51
CA GLU A 184 0.56 20.65 0.44
C GLU A 184 -0.96 20.67 0.26
N ASN A 185 -1.55 19.57 -0.23
CA ASN A 185 -2.99 19.43 -0.45
C ASN A 185 -3.71 18.55 0.61
N GLY A 186 -3.04 18.28 1.74
CA GLY A 186 -3.67 17.74 2.95
C GLY A 186 -3.51 16.24 3.14
N ALA A 187 -2.52 15.61 2.50
CA ALA A 187 -2.07 14.28 2.89
C ALA A 187 -1.39 14.33 4.27
N ASP A 188 -1.74 13.41 5.17
CA ASP A 188 -1.08 13.25 6.47
C ASP A 188 0.16 12.35 6.38
N ALA A 189 0.21 11.49 5.36
CA ALA A 189 1.35 10.62 5.04
C ALA A 189 1.32 10.24 3.56
N VAL A 190 2.42 9.66 3.08
CA VAL A 190 2.47 9.01 1.77
C VAL A 190 2.85 7.55 1.89
N SER A 191 2.35 6.71 0.98
CA SER A 191 2.81 5.34 0.80
C SER A 191 3.42 5.16 -0.59
N LEU A 192 4.55 4.50 -0.68
CA LEU A 192 5.25 4.25 -1.94
C LEU A 192 6.16 3.02 -1.86
N ILE A 193 6.26 2.30 -2.96
CA ILE A 193 5.75 2.54 -4.31
C ILE A 193 4.60 1.58 -4.65
N ASN A 194 3.66 2.03 -5.50
CA ASN A 194 2.83 1.11 -6.24
C ASN A 194 3.68 0.36 -7.28
N THR A 195 3.08 -0.47 -8.11
CA THR A 195 3.80 -1.33 -9.06
C THR A 195 4.38 -0.54 -10.24
N LEU A 196 5.57 -0.96 -10.70
CA LEU A 196 6.16 -0.46 -11.95
C LEU A 196 5.41 -1.03 -13.16
N LEU A 197 5.26 -0.25 -14.22
CA LEU A 197 4.67 -0.75 -15.46
C LEU A 197 5.63 -1.70 -16.16
N GLY A 198 5.14 -2.88 -16.54
CA GLY A 198 5.93 -3.90 -17.20
C GLY A 198 5.12 -4.72 -18.20
N MET A 199 5.81 -5.60 -18.95
CA MET A 199 5.22 -6.45 -19.98
C MET A 199 6.00 -7.77 -20.11
N VAL A 200 5.30 -8.85 -20.46
CA VAL A 200 5.88 -10.13 -20.88
C VAL A 200 5.26 -10.56 -22.19
N ILE A 201 6.09 -11.03 -23.12
CA ILE A 201 5.66 -11.57 -24.41
C ILE A 201 5.92 -13.10 -24.41
N ASP A 202 4.92 -13.87 -24.76
CA ASP A 202 5.10 -15.28 -25.09
C ASP A 202 5.72 -15.40 -26.49
N ILE A 203 6.97 -15.84 -26.53
CA ILE A 203 7.75 -15.96 -27.76
C ILE A 203 7.20 -17.03 -28.74
N ARG A 204 6.41 -17.98 -28.24
CA ARG A 204 5.80 -19.05 -29.06
C ARG A 204 4.58 -18.51 -29.81
N THR A 205 3.68 -17.85 -29.06
CA THR A 205 2.45 -17.26 -29.64
C THR A 205 2.70 -15.88 -30.23
N LYS A 206 3.85 -15.22 -29.91
CA LYS A 206 4.21 -13.85 -30.32
C LYS A 206 3.19 -12.82 -29.85
N LYS A 207 2.59 -13.04 -28.68
CA LYS A 207 1.55 -12.18 -28.09
C LYS A 207 1.91 -11.80 -26.66
N PRO A 208 1.39 -10.67 -26.15
CA PRO A 208 1.43 -10.36 -24.74
C PRO A 208 0.81 -11.50 -23.91
N VAL A 209 1.43 -11.82 -22.77
CA VAL A 209 0.91 -12.85 -21.86
C VAL A 209 -0.31 -12.33 -21.11
N LEU A 210 -0.26 -11.08 -20.66
CA LEU A 210 -1.38 -10.46 -19.94
C LEU A 210 -2.49 -10.02 -20.88
N GLY A 211 -3.74 -10.23 -20.47
CA GLY A 211 -4.93 -9.81 -21.25
C GLY A 211 -4.96 -8.32 -21.55
N ASN A 212 -4.44 -7.48 -20.67
CA ASN A 212 -4.33 -6.03 -20.83
C ASN A 212 -3.01 -5.56 -21.45
N THR A 213 -2.21 -6.44 -22.04
CA THR A 213 -0.91 -6.15 -22.64
C THR A 213 0.15 -5.77 -21.60
N PHE A 214 -0.12 -4.77 -20.78
CA PHE A 214 0.76 -4.28 -19.71
C PHE A 214 0.19 -4.64 -18.32
N GLY A 215 1.09 -4.76 -17.34
CA GLY A 215 0.72 -5.00 -15.95
C GLY A 215 1.65 -4.31 -14.98
N GLY A 216 1.24 -4.24 -13.72
CA GLY A 216 2.08 -3.75 -12.64
C GLY A 216 3.09 -4.81 -12.22
N PHE A 217 4.37 -4.46 -12.23
CA PHE A 217 5.48 -5.32 -11.83
C PHE A 217 5.80 -5.13 -10.35
N SER A 218 5.85 -6.23 -9.60
CA SER A 218 6.17 -6.30 -8.17
C SER A 218 7.14 -7.45 -7.88
N GLY A 219 7.69 -7.50 -6.66
CA GLY A 219 8.62 -8.53 -6.22
C GLY A 219 10.04 -7.99 -5.99
N PRO A 220 11.03 -8.87 -5.67
CA PRO A 220 12.39 -8.44 -5.26
C PRO A 220 13.10 -7.53 -6.27
N ALA A 221 12.84 -7.70 -7.56
CA ALA A 221 13.48 -6.89 -8.61
C ALA A 221 13.15 -5.39 -8.53
N VAL A 222 12.03 -5.00 -7.93
CA VAL A 222 11.66 -3.57 -7.81
C VAL A 222 12.23 -2.92 -6.55
N LYS A 223 12.76 -3.68 -5.57
CA LYS A 223 13.24 -3.15 -4.29
C LYS A 223 14.23 -2.00 -4.44
N PRO A 224 15.30 -2.07 -5.25
CA PRO A 224 16.27 -0.98 -5.35
C PRO A 224 15.65 0.34 -5.85
N VAL A 225 14.63 0.24 -6.71
CA VAL A 225 13.88 1.42 -7.18
C VAL A 225 13.04 1.99 -6.05
N ALA A 226 12.34 1.12 -5.31
CA ALA A 226 11.49 1.51 -4.20
C ALA A 226 12.28 2.19 -3.07
N VAL A 227 13.39 1.58 -2.62
CA VAL A 227 14.27 2.14 -1.58
C VAL A 227 14.81 3.52 -2.00
N ARG A 228 15.29 3.67 -3.25
CA ARG A 228 15.73 4.96 -3.78
C ARG A 228 14.60 6.01 -3.73
N MET A 229 13.39 5.63 -4.10
CA MET A 229 12.24 6.55 -4.10
C MET A 229 11.84 6.96 -2.67
N VAL A 230 11.81 6.02 -1.72
CA VAL A 230 11.59 6.33 -0.30
C VAL A 230 12.65 7.30 0.21
N TYR A 231 13.93 7.05 -0.08
CA TYR A 231 15.04 7.92 0.30
C TYR A 231 14.88 9.35 -0.25
N GLN A 232 14.46 9.48 -1.53
CA GLN A 232 14.24 10.79 -2.15
C GLN A 232 13.05 11.53 -1.53
N VAL A 233 11.93 10.82 -1.30
CA VAL A 233 10.72 11.39 -0.72
C VAL A 233 10.96 11.82 0.73
N TYR A 234 11.67 11.03 1.54
CA TYR A 234 11.99 11.37 2.93
C TYR A 234 12.73 12.72 3.06
N LYS A 235 13.60 13.05 2.09
CA LYS A 235 14.27 14.36 2.04
C LYS A 235 13.37 15.50 1.57
N ALA A 236 12.25 15.19 0.97
CA ALA A 236 11.42 16.16 0.26
C ALA A 236 10.19 16.61 1.04
N VAL A 237 9.65 15.75 1.94
CA VAL A 237 8.43 16.00 2.70
C VAL A 237 8.67 15.94 4.21
N ASN A 238 7.75 16.50 5.00
CA ASN A 238 7.79 16.43 6.47
C ASN A 238 6.80 15.39 7.03
N ILE A 239 5.94 14.85 6.18
CA ILE A 239 4.96 13.82 6.57
C ILE A 239 5.59 12.43 6.53
N PRO A 240 5.13 11.48 7.40
CA PRO A 240 5.70 10.15 7.47
C PRO A 240 5.41 9.30 6.23
N ILE A 241 6.18 8.21 6.08
CA ILE A 241 6.18 7.35 4.90
C ILE A 241 5.85 5.91 5.28
N ILE A 242 4.96 5.28 4.52
CA ILE A 242 4.81 3.82 4.46
C ILE A 242 5.60 3.31 3.25
N GLY A 243 6.72 2.62 3.50
CA GLY A 243 7.56 2.07 2.43
C GLY A 243 7.07 0.71 1.96
N MET A 244 7.05 0.48 0.64
CA MET A 244 6.67 -0.80 0.03
C MET A 244 7.31 -1.00 -1.34
N GLY A 245 7.43 -2.28 -1.74
CA GLY A 245 7.94 -2.68 -3.06
C GLY A 245 9.16 -3.57 -2.98
N GLY A 246 8.94 -4.88 -3.05
CA GLY A 246 10.00 -5.88 -3.09
C GLY A 246 10.58 -6.28 -1.73
N ILE A 247 9.90 -5.99 -0.63
CA ILE A 247 10.26 -6.45 0.71
C ILE A 247 10.01 -7.96 0.78
N ALA A 248 11.06 -8.76 0.95
CA ALA A 248 11.02 -10.22 0.99
C ALA A 248 11.90 -10.81 2.11
N SER A 249 12.55 -9.98 2.92
CA SER A 249 13.38 -10.38 4.07
C SER A 249 13.41 -9.30 5.14
N LEU A 250 14.01 -9.63 6.30
CA LEU A 250 14.30 -8.67 7.38
C LEU A 250 15.21 -7.54 6.89
N GLU A 251 16.25 -7.88 6.14
CA GLU A 251 17.23 -6.91 5.61
C GLU A 251 16.53 -5.90 4.69
N ASP A 252 15.62 -6.36 3.84
CA ASP A 252 14.84 -5.48 2.98
C ASP A 252 14.02 -4.49 3.81
N ALA A 253 13.34 -4.97 4.86
CA ALA A 253 12.56 -4.13 5.77
C ALA A 253 13.42 -3.06 6.45
N LEU A 254 14.61 -3.43 6.93
CA LEU A 254 15.59 -2.53 7.54
C LEU A 254 16.07 -1.47 6.53
N GLU A 255 16.34 -1.84 5.27
CA GLU A 255 16.70 -0.87 4.21
C GLU A 255 15.62 0.21 4.04
N PHE A 256 14.34 -0.18 4.00
CA PHE A 256 13.24 0.77 3.88
C PHE A 256 13.14 1.70 5.10
N ILE A 257 13.27 1.17 6.32
CA ILE A 257 13.23 1.97 7.55
C ILE A 257 14.40 2.96 7.55
N MET A 258 15.61 2.50 7.28
CA MET A 258 16.80 3.36 7.21
C MET A 258 16.73 4.39 6.09
N ALA A 259 16.05 4.09 4.99
CA ALA A 259 15.79 5.06 3.90
C ALA A 259 14.76 6.12 4.29
N GLY A 260 13.99 5.95 5.39
CA GLY A 260 13.06 6.94 5.91
C GLY A 260 11.62 6.47 6.06
N ALA A 261 11.31 5.20 5.84
CA ALA A 261 9.97 4.68 6.08
C ALA A 261 9.70 4.53 7.58
N SER A 262 8.62 5.15 8.06
CA SER A 262 8.13 5.00 9.44
C SER A 262 7.35 3.71 9.64
N MET A 263 6.74 3.20 8.58
CA MET A 263 6.07 1.91 8.50
C MET A 263 6.45 1.22 7.20
N ILE A 264 6.32 -0.10 7.15
CA ILE A 264 6.56 -0.91 5.95
C ILE A 264 5.31 -1.71 5.59
N SER A 265 5.06 -1.85 4.29
CA SER A 265 3.92 -2.60 3.79
C SER A 265 4.39 -3.77 2.92
N ILE A 266 4.03 -4.99 3.32
CA ILE A 266 4.44 -6.22 2.65
C ILE A 266 3.39 -6.60 1.61
N GLY A 267 3.83 -6.74 0.36
CA GLY A 267 2.98 -7.06 -0.80
C GLY A 267 3.15 -8.50 -1.28
N SER A 268 3.45 -8.66 -2.57
CA SER A 268 3.43 -9.93 -3.28
C SER A 268 4.30 -11.06 -2.69
N ALA A 269 5.28 -10.75 -1.87
CA ALA A 269 6.14 -11.77 -1.23
C ALA A 269 5.36 -12.72 -0.31
N ILE A 270 4.22 -12.28 0.24
CA ILE A 270 3.37 -13.14 1.08
C ILE A 270 2.70 -14.28 0.30
N PHE A 271 2.62 -14.21 -1.03
CA PHE A 271 2.11 -15.32 -1.84
C PHE A 271 3.05 -16.53 -1.86
N SER A 272 4.34 -16.31 -1.73
CA SER A 272 5.35 -17.37 -1.63
C SER A 272 5.70 -17.74 -0.19
N ASN A 273 5.61 -16.79 0.74
CA ASN A 273 5.80 -17.02 2.17
C ASN A 273 4.70 -16.31 2.98
N PRO A 274 3.59 -16.98 3.30
CA PRO A 274 2.50 -16.39 4.09
C PRO A 274 2.94 -15.91 5.48
N MET A 275 4.00 -16.50 6.06
CA MET A 275 4.53 -16.15 7.38
C MET A 275 5.47 -14.93 7.37
N LEU A 276 5.85 -14.43 6.19
CA LEU A 276 6.88 -13.39 6.03
C LEU A 276 6.68 -12.17 6.92
N ALA A 277 5.45 -11.70 7.05
CA ALA A 277 5.15 -10.52 7.86
C ALA A 277 5.42 -10.75 9.36
N VAL A 278 5.15 -11.95 9.85
CA VAL A 278 5.44 -12.38 11.23
C VAL A 278 6.94 -12.52 11.42
N GLU A 279 7.62 -13.21 10.50
CA GLU A 279 9.07 -13.41 10.54
C GLU A 279 9.84 -12.08 10.56
N ILE A 280 9.40 -11.10 9.76
CA ILE A 280 9.97 -9.75 9.77
C ILE A 280 9.71 -9.06 11.11
N ALA A 281 8.50 -9.17 11.69
CA ALA A 281 8.21 -8.57 12.99
C ALA A 281 9.13 -9.12 14.09
N GLU A 282 9.27 -10.44 14.15
CA GLU A 282 10.17 -11.11 15.11
C GLU A 282 11.63 -10.70 14.87
N GLY A 283 12.05 -10.65 13.60
CA GLY A 283 13.39 -10.24 13.22
C GLY A 283 13.70 -8.79 13.60
N LEU A 284 12.78 -7.85 13.39
CA LEU A 284 12.95 -6.45 13.78
C LEU A 284 13.04 -6.30 15.31
N GLN A 285 12.22 -7.04 16.09
CA GLN A 285 12.30 -7.03 17.54
C GLN A 285 13.68 -7.50 18.01
N LYS A 286 14.15 -8.63 17.48
CA LYS A 286 15.47 -9.17 17.77
C LYS A 286 16.59 -8.22 17.37
N TYR A 287 16.49 -7.60 16.18
CA TYR A 287 17.47 -6.62 15.71
C TYR A 287 17.59 -5.43 16.67
N CYS A 288 16.47 -4.90 17.17
CA CYS A 288 16.49 -3.83 18.17
C CYS A 288 17.16 -4.27 19.48
N GLU A 289 16.90 -5.50 19.93
CA GLU A 289 17.49 -6.05 21.16
C GLU A 289 19.01 -6.22 21.04
N GLU A 290 19.48 -6.81 19.94
CA GLU A 290 20.90 -7.09 19.70
C GLU A 290 21.73 -5.82 19.47
N ASN A 291 21.12 -4.76 18.92
CA ASN A 291 21.78 -3.49 18.63
C ASN A 291 21.52 -2.38 19.63
N GLY A 292 20.78 -2.67 20.71
CA GLY A 292 20.57 -1.74 21.82
C GLY A 292 19.58 -0.59 21.54
N PHE A 293 18.75 -0.70 20.50
CA PHE A 293 17.69 0.28 20.21
C PHE A 293 16.52 0.09 21.20
N GLU A 294 16.04 1.16 21.78
CA GLU A 294 14.84 1.12 22.62
C GLU A 294 13.56 0.99 21.79
N ASN A 295 13.56 1.60 20.60
CA ASN A 295 12.45 1.52 19.66
C ASN A 295 12.94 1.53 18.21
N ILE A 296 12.26 0.81 17.33
CA ILE A 296 12.57 0.71 15.90
C ILE A 296 12.55 2.08 15.19
N SER A 297 11.79 3.05 15.71
CA SER A 297 11.72 4.41 15.17
C SER A 297 13.06 5.15 15.18
N GLU A 298 14.00 4.74 16.02
CA GLU A 298 15.36 5.30 16.05
C GLU A 298 16.14 5.06 14.75
N LEU A 299 15.76 4.03 14.00
CA LEU A 299 16.35 3.70 12.71
C LEU A 299 15.76 4.48 11.54
N VAL A 300 14.59 5.12 11.72
CA VAL A 300 13.95 5.85 10.63
C VAL A 300 14.86 6.95 10.11
N GLY A 301 15.19 6.89 8.82
CA GLY A 301 16.08 7.83 8.17
C GLY A 301 17.54 7.73 8.57
N ALA A 302 17.99 6.65 9.20
CA ALA A 302 19.39 6.50 9.63
C ALA A 302 20.40 6.62 8.46
N ALA A 303 20.01 6.26 7.25
CA ALA A 303 20.85 6.41 6.05
C ALA A 303 21.04 7.86 5.58
N HIS A 304 20.39 8.84 6.23
CA HIS A 304 20.55 10.27 5.93
C HIS A 304 21.46 11.02 6.91
N ARG A 305 21.96 10.33 7.92
CA ARG A 305 22.82 10.90 9.00
C ARG A 305 24.27 10.87 8.64
#